data_e2a79648fd1e39d383c204c319c077a6
#
_entry.id   e2a79648fd1e39d383c204c319c077a6
#
_cell.length_a   1.000
_cell.length_b   1.000
_cell.length_c   1.000
_cell.angle_alpha   90.00
_cell.angle_beta   90.00
_cell.angle_gamma   90.00
#
_symmetry.space_group_name_H-M   'P 1'
#
loop_
_entity.id
_entity.type
_entity.pdbx_description
1 polymer ?
#
loop_
_entity_poly.entity_id
_entity_poly.type
_entity_poly.pdbx_seq_one_letter_code
_entity_poly.pdbx_strand_id
1 'polypeptide(L)'
;IGLVGSEMCIRDSSCETLGVAPFLPVDLSWMEGSAADFLGMKELDTKVVILPGISAFVGADIMAGIAKMNMHRSEGYHLLLDIGTNGEMVLGNCRHMYVTSTSAGPAFEGGNISCGMASIPGVISHVFMEETGKAGFQVIGETDGENKKQQAIGICGTGMIDLVYELREHQMIDEHGTYSDLYFDTGYELAEKVKFTQNDIRELQMAKAAIRAGVDILVKKAGITFDEVDNCYLAGGFGTKIDIKKAAGIGLIPKELEMKTIPAGNTVLAGTKEVLLSRISKEELEKIQTMADVINLAEENDFEEMYLSYMDF
;
A
#
# COMPACT_ATOMS: atom_id res chain seq x y z
N ILE A 1 -18.31 7.31 8.84
CA ILE A 1 -18.00 6.15 8.00
C ILE A 1 -17.25 6.69 6.81
N GLY A 2 -15.94 6.49 6.80
CA GLY A 2 -15.14 6.76 5.61
C GLY A 2 -15.35 5.61 4.63
N LEU A 3 -15.96 5.89 3.52
CA LEU A 3 -15.97 5.00 2.36
C LEU A 3 -14.73 5.36 1.55
N VAL A 4 -13.84 4.42 1.33
CA VAL A 4 -12.53 4.59 0.69
C VAL A 4 -12.45 3.66 -0.50
N GLY A 5 -11.76 4.07 -1.53
CA GLY A 5 -11.52 3.27 -2.71
C GLY A 5 -12.48 3.61 -3.84
N SER A 6 -12.91 2.67 -4.62
CA SER A 6 -13.72 2.76 -5.85
C SER A 6 -14.95 3.71 -5.85
N GLU A 7 -15.06 4.58 -4.88
CA GLU A 7 -16.11 5.58 -4.66
C GLU A 7 -16.13 6.69 -5.68
N MET A 8 -15.05 6.92 -6.37
CA MET A 8 -15.03 7.78 -7.53
C MET A 8 -16.13 7.40 -8.52
N CYS A 9 -16.40 6.10 -8.67
CA CYS A 9 -17.50 5.59 -9.50
C CYS A 9 -18.88 5.90 -8.93
N ILE A 10 -19.01 6.10 -7.62
CA ILE A 10 -20.32 6.39 -6.97
C ILE A 10 -20.66 7.88 -7.05
N ARG A 11 -19.65 8.75 -7.11
CA ARG A 11 -19.83 10.22 -7.22
C ARG A 11 -20.35 10.62 -8.58
N ASP A 12 -20.00 9.88 -9.62
CA ASP A 12 -20.37 10.21 -10.98
C ASP A 12 -21.76 9.73 -11.32
N SER A 13 -22.58 10.62 -11.84
CA SER A 13 -23.87 10.28 -12.44
C SER A 13 -23.73 9.43 -13.71
N SER A 14 -22.53 9.33 -14.29
CA SER A 14 -22.20 8.49 -15.43
C SER A 14 -20.80 7.90 -15.28
N CYS A 15 -20.71 6.57 -15.20
CA CYS A 15 -19.44 5.84 -15.19
C CYS A 15 -18.85 5.61 -16.60
N GLU A 16 -19.46 6.17 -17.64
CA GLU A 16 -19.07 5.91 -19.03
C GLU A 16 -17.62 6.33 -19.33
N THR A 17 -17.23 7.51 -18.85
CA THR A 17 -15.87 8.05 -19.06
C THR A 17 -14.80 7.36 -18.20
N LEU A 18 -15.20 6.76 -17.06
CA LEU A 18 -14.31 5.98 -16.20
C LEU A 18 -14.10 4.55 -16.68
N GLY A 19 -15.02 4.02 -17.51
CA GLY A 19 -14.95 2.66 -18.06
C GLY A 19 -14.13 2.52 -19.32
N VAL A 20 -13.69 3.63 -19.92
CA VAL A 20 -12.96 3.65 -21.20
C VAL A 20 -11.76 4.60 -21.11
N ALA A 21 -10.61 4.15 -21.63
CA ALA A 21 -9.43 5.01 -21.70
C ALA A 21 -9.76 6.33 -22.45
N PRO A 22 -9.30 7.49 -21.96
CA PRO A 22 -8.30 7.73 -20.92
C PRO A 22 -8.80 7.78 -19.47
N PHE A 23 -9.94 7.16 -19.12
CA PHE A 23 -10.47 7.05 -17.74
C PHE A 23 -10.64 8.42 -17.06
N LEU A 24 -11.36 9.34 -17.71
CA LEU A 24 -11.54 10.70 -17.20
C LEU A 24 -12.64 10.76 -16.15
N PRO A 25 -12.33 11.25 -14.93
CA PRO A 25 -13.34 11.50 -13.90
C PRO A 25 -14.19 12.73 -14.29
N VAL A 26 -15.49 12.70 -13.98
CA VAL A 26 -16.40 13.81 -14.31
C VAL A 26 -16.23 14.97 -13.33
N ASP A 27 -16.09 14.67 -12.04
CA ASP A 27 -15.95 15.68 -10.98
C ASP A 27 -14.99 15.22 -9.90
N LEU A 28 -13.96 15.99 -9.65
CA LEU A 28 -12.94 15.80 -8.60
C LEU A 28 -13.02 16.87 -7.51
N SER A 29 -14.04 17.73 -7.55
CA SER A 29 -14.14 18.87 -6.66
C SER A 29 -14.59 18.48 -5.25
N TRP A 30 -14.38 19.40 -4.31
CA TRP A 30 -15.01 19.34 -3.01
C TRP A 30 -16.55 19.46 -3.15
N MET A 31 -17.28 18.53 -2.54
CA MET A 31 -18.74 18.60 -2.49
C MET A 31 -19.29 18.59 -1.07
N GLU A 32 -20.38 19.31 -0.85
CA GLU A 32 -21.12 19.35 0.39
C GLU A 32 -22.61 19.19 0.14
N GLY A 33 -23.28 18.38 0.94
CA GLY A 33 -24.71 18.17 0.84
C GLY A 33 -25.26 17.45 2.06
N SER A 34 -26.51 17.01 1.98
CA SER A 34 -27.14 16.23 3.04
C SER A 34 -26.84 14.72 2.87
N ALA A 35 -27.00 13.97 3.94
CA ALA A 35 -26.95 12.50 3.88
C ALA A 35 -28.03 11.91 2.95
N ALA A 36 -29.16 12.59 2.81
CA ALA A 36 -30.21 12.22 1.87
C ALA A 36 -29.74 12.32 0.42
N ASP A 37 -28.98 13.39 0.07
CA ASP A 37 -28.52 13.65 -1.29
C ASP A 37 -27.42 12.68 -1.74
N PHE A 38 -26.43 12.46 -0.87
CA PHE A 38 -25.25 11.66 -1.23
C PHE A 38 -25.37 10.17 -0.88
N LEU A 39 -26.09 9.84 0.19
CA LEU A 39 -26.14 8.47 0.72
C LEU A 39 -27.54 7.84 0.64
N GLY A 40 -28.56 8.60 0.19
CA GLY A 40 -29.95 8.16 0.19
C GLY A 40 -30.55 7.98 1.60
N MET A 41 -29.89 8.44 2.64
CA MET A 41 -30.26 8.26 4.05
C MET A 41 -31.15 9.42 4.52
N LYS A 42 -32.44 9.36 4.21
CA LYS A 42 -33.41 10.43 4.48
C LYS A 42 -33.69 10.65 5.97
N GLU A 43 -33.48 9.62 6.79
CA GLU A 43 -33.69 9.67 8.24
C GLU A 43 -32.51 10.29 8.99
N LEU A 44 -31.39 10.50 8.31
CA LEU A 44 -30.17 11.06 8.92
C LEU A 44 -30.02 12.53 8.56
N ASP A 45 -30.42 13.40 9.51
CA ASP A 45 -30.24 14.85 9.38
C ASP A 45 -28.80 15.23 9.71
N THR A 46 -27.90 15.06 8.73
CA THR A 46 -26.49 15.41 8.89
C THR A 46 -25.90 15.91 7.57
N LYS A 47 -24.88 16.76 7.70
CA LYS A 47 -24.07 17.23 6.60
C LYS A 47 -23.06 16.15 6.20
N VAL A 48 -22.93 15.93 4.91
CA VAL A 48 -21.90 15.07 4.30
C VAL A 48 -20.95 15.94 3.51
N VAL A 49 -19.67 15.67 3.66
CA VAL A 49 -18.59 16.30 2.88
C VAL A 49 -17.85 15.20 2.14
N ILE A 50 -17.67 15.39 0.85
CA ILE A 50 -16.83 14.54 0.01
C ILE A 50 -15.58 15.33 -0.34
N LEU A 51 -14.41 14.79 0.01
CA LEU A 51 -13.12 15.45 -0.25
C LEU A 51 -12.81 15.44 -1.75
N PRO A 52 -12.03 16.41 -2.25
CA PRO A 52 -11.60 16.41 -3.64
C PRO A 52 -10.68 15.23 -3.95
N GLY A 53 -10.77 14.71 -5.17
CA GLY A 53 -9.84 13.72 -5.70
C GLY A 53 -8.73 14.39 -6.51
N ILE A 54 -7.71 13.61 -6.91
CA ILE A 54 -6.62 14.09 -7.76
C ILE A 54 -6.81 13.58 -9.19
N SER A 55 -7.17 12.31 -9.36
CA SER A 55 -7.42 11.69 -10.67
C SER A 55 -8.39 10.53 -10.56
N ALA A 56 -8.63 9.84 -11.67
CA ALA A 56 -9.46 8.62 -11.70
C ALA A 56 -8.92 7.51 -10.79
N PHE A 57 -7.60 7.42 -10.63
CA PHE A 57 -6.92 6.37 -9.88
C PHE A 57 -6.25 6.85 -8.58
N VAL A 58 -6.27 8.16 -8.32
CA VAL A 58 -5.73 8.75 -7.09
C VAL A 58 -6.81 9.63 -6.48
N GLY A 59 -7.52 9.07 -5.53
CA GLY A 59 -8.76 9.60 -4.99
C GLY A 59 -8.60 10.53 -3.78
N ALA A 60 -9.73 10.75 -3.13
CA ALA A 60 -9.83 11.55 -1.91
C ALA A 60 -9.11 10.92 -0.71
N ASP A 61 -8.86 9.63 -0.75
CA ASP A 61 -8.07 8.85 0.21
C ASP A 61 -6.62 9.37 0.26
N ILE A 62 -5.97 9.43 -0.90
CA ILE A 62 -4.60 9.93 -1.00
C ILE A 62 -4.54 11.43 -0.69
N MET A 63 -5.56 12.20 -1.08
CA MET A 63 -5.69 13.60 -0.68
C MET A 63 -5.68 13.74 0.85
N ALA A 64 -6.47 12.94 1.55
CA ALA A 64 -6.51 12.92 3.01
C ALA A 64 -5.15 12.49 3.61
N GLY A 65 -4.47 11.52 2.99
CA GLY A 65 -3.13 11.05 3.38
C GLY A 65 -2.07 12.15 3.26
N ILE A 66 -1.99 12.82 2.11
CA ILE A 66 -1.08 13.96 1.87
C ILE A 66 -1.26 15.04 2.93
N ALA A 67 -2.53 15.40 3.17
CA ALA A 67 -2.88 16.43 4.13
C ALA A 67 -2.53 16.02 5.57
N LYS A 68 -2.80 14.76 5.95
CA LYS A 68 -2.45 14.20 7.27
C LYS A 68 -0.96 14.18 7.52
N MET A 69 -0.16 13.84 6.52
CA MET A 69 1.31 13.81 6.63
C MET A 69 1.94 15.19 6.49
N ASN A 70 1.14 16.25 6.27
CA ASN A 70 1.60 17.62 6.07
C ASN A 70 2.61 17.79 4.93
N MET A 71 2.59 16.92 3.93
CA MET A 71 3.51 16.98 2.80
C MET A 71 3.41 18.30 2.04
N HIS A 72 2.19 18.83 1.88
CA HIS A 72 1.87 20.11 1.25
C HIS A 72 2.39 21.37 1.99
N ARG A 73 2.93 21.18 3.19
CA ARG A 73 3.53 22.25 4.02
C ARG A 73 5.03 22.09 4.20
N SER A 74 5.61 20.97 3.80
CA SER A 74 7.03 20.66 3.97
C SER A 74 7.87 21.20 2.82
N GLU A 75 9.03 21.76 3.12
CA GLU A 75 10.02 22.17 2.11
C GLU A 75 10.77 20.99 1.51
N GLY A 76 11.00 19.93 2.31
CA GLY A 76 11.70 18.72 1.89
C GLY A 76 10.77 17.75 1.18
N TYR A 77 11.35 16.82 0.42
CA TYR A 77 10.61 15.78 -0.28
C TYR A 77 10.19 14.67 0.66
N HIS A 78 8.95 14.26 0.54
CA HIS A 78 8.38 13.11 1.24
C HIS A 78 7.75 12.15 0.25
N LEU A 79 7.85 10.86 0.56
CA LEU A 79 7.18 9.79 -0.18
C LEU A 79 6.03 9.25 0.70
N LEU A 80 4.85 9.15 0.14
CA LEU A 80 3.69 8.43 0.73
C LEU A 80 3.40 7.22 -0.14
N LEU A 81 3.39 6.04 0.48
CA LEU A 81 3.00 4.77 -0.13
C LEU A 81 1.76 4.26 0.59
N ASP A 82 0.63 4.19 -0.08
CA ASP A 82 -0.57 3.50 0.41
C ASP A 82 -0.68 2.18 -0.34
N ILE A 83 -0.44 1.08 0.40
CA ILE A 83 -0.35 -0.26 -0.19
C ILE A 83 -1.62 -1.03 0.14
N GLY A 84 -2.43 -1.24 -0.89
CA GLY A 84 -3.61 -2.09 -0.91
C GLY A 84 -3.60 -2.98 -2.16
N THR A 85 -4.76 -3.27 -2.72
CA THR A 85 -4.92 -3.94 -4.02
C THR A 85 -4.29 -3.12 -5.15
N ASN A 86 -4.37 -1.79 -5.03
CA ASN A 86 -3.53 -0.87 -5.78
C ASN A 86 -2.42 -0.34 -4.86
N GLY A 87 -1.35 0.16 -5.46
CA GLY A 87 -0.32 0.91 -4.77
C GLY A 87 -0.41 2.37 -5.20
N GLU A 88 -1.03 3.21 -4.38
CA GLU A 88 -1.05 4.65 -4.61
C GLU A 88 0.21 5.28 -4.00
N MET A 89 0.84 6.16 -4.77
CA MET A 89 2.13 6.74 -4.42
C MET A 89 2.15 8.24 -4.67
N VAL A 90 2.74 8.96 -3.74
CA VAL A 90 2.96 10.41 -3.84
C VAL A 90 4.38 10.74 -3.44
N LEU A 91 5.10 11.44 -4.30
CA LEU A 91 6.40 12.03 -3.97
C LEU A 91 6.33 13.54 -4.17
N GLY A 92 6.65 14.32 -3.15
CA GLY A 92 6.60 15.77 -3.30
C GLY A 92 6.83 16.55 -2.02
N ASN A 93 6.60 17.85 -2.15
CA ASN A 93 6.78 18.86 -1.10
C ASN A 93 5.74 20.00 -1.24
N CYS A 94 5.93 21.12 -0.54
CA CYS A 94 5.00 22.25 -0.57
C CYS A 94 4.93 23.00 -1.92
N ARG A 95 5.77 22.66 -2.88
CA ARG A 95 5.84 23.31 -4.20
C ARG A 95 5.26 22.46 -5.31
N HIS A 96 5.50 21.16 -5.28
CA HIS A 96 5.08 20.23 -6.32
C HIS A 96 4.96 18.80 -5.78
N MET A 97 4.03 18.04 -6.32
CA MET A 97 3.80 16.63 -5.98
C MET A 97 3.60 15.81 -7.26
N TYR A 98 4.29 14.70 -7.35
CA TYR A 98 4.08 13.68 -8.38
C TYR A 98 3.25 12.56 -7.76
N VAL A 99 2.16 12.20 -8.41
CA VAL A 99 1.24 11.18 -7.91
C VAL A 99 1.00 10.10 -8.95
N THR A 100 0.89 8.87 -8.52
CA THR A 100 0.58 7.74 -9.39
C THR A 100 -0.15 6.64 -8.63
N SER A 101 -0.71 5.71 -9.38
CA SER A 101 -1.27 4.46 -8.87
C SER A 101 -0.81 3.32 -9.77
N THR A 102 -0.49 2.17 -9.16
CA THR A 102 -0.16 0.93 -9.87
C THR A 102 -1.06 -0.20 -9.42
N SER A 103 -1.39 -1.12 -10.33
CA SER A 103 -2.06 -2.37 -9.99
C SER A 103 -1.06 -3.34 -9.36
N ALA A 104 -0.90 -3.27 -8.05
CA ALA A 104 -0.06 -4.22 -7.30
C ALA A 104 -0.70 -5.61 -7.20
N GLY A 105 -2.02 -5.69 -7.34
CA GLY A 105 -2.78 -6.90 -7.09
C GLY A 105 -3.01 -7.15 -5.60
N PRO A 106 -3.87 -8.10 -5.25
CA PRO A 106 -4.31 -8.31 -3.86
C PRO A 106 -3.33 -9.16 -3.02
N ALA A 107 -2.11 -9.43 -3.49
CA ALA A 107 -1.16 -10.32 -2.82
C ALA A 107 -0.88 -9.91 -1.37
N PHE A 108 -0.63 -8.62 -1.12
CA PHE A 108 -0.37 -8.12 0.23
C PHE A 108 -1.59 -8.15 1.15
N GLU A 109 -2.80 -8.25 0.60
CA GLU A 109 -4.05 -8.44 1.34
C GLU A 109 -4.39 -9.94 1.54
N GLY A 110 -3.54 -10.84 1.01
CA GLY A 110 -3.71 -12.28 1.04
C GLY A 110 -4.49 -12.85 -0.15
N GLY A 111 -4.89 -12.02 -1.11
CA GLY A 111 -5.52 -12.48 -2.34
C GLY A 111 -4.53 -13.12 -3.29
N ASN A 112 -4.95 -14.11 -4.07
CA ASN A 112 -4.14 -14.93 -4.98
C ASN A 112 -3.01 -15.73 -4.31
N ILE A 113 -2.89 -15.68 -2.99
CA ILE A 113 -1.92 -16.45 -2.19
C ILE A 113 -2.63 -17.68 -1.62
N SER A 114 -2.07 -18.86 -1.81
CA SER A 114 -2.72 -20.14 -1.48
C SER A 114 -3.13 -20.26 0.00
N CYS A 115 -2.35 -19.69 0.90
CA CYS A 115 -2.63 -19.63 2.34
C CYS A 115 -2.81 -18.20 2.86
N GLY A 116 -2.99 -17.24 1.95
CA GLY A 116 -3.14 -15.82 2.29
C GLY A 116 -4.47 -15.51 2.95
N MET A 117 -4.45 -14.62 3.93
CA MET A 117 -5.63 -14.17 4.66
C MET A 117 -5.51 -12.71 5.09
N ALA A 118 -6.64 -12.07 5.28
CA ALA A 118 -6.70 -10.77 5.95
C ALA A 118 -6.16 -10.86 7.39
N SER A 119 -5.74 -9.73 7.95
CA SER A 119 -5.17 -9.64 9.30
C SER A 119 -6.22 -9.84 10.39
N ILE A 120 -6.61 -11.09 10.65
CA ILE A 120 -7.60 -11.48 11.67
C ILE A 120 -6.96 -12.41 12.72
N PRO A 121 -7.58 -12.60 13.90
CA PRO A 121 -7.07 -13.51 14.92
C PRO A 121 -6.83 -14.93 14.39
N GLY A 122 -5.68 -15.53 14.75
CA GLY A 122 -5.24 -16.84 14.29
C GLY A 122 -4.39 -16.84 13.02
N VAL A 123 -4.21 -15.70 12.37
CA VAL A 123 -3.38 -15.55 11.16
C VAL A 123 -1.95 -15.17 11.52
N ILE A 124 -0.96 -15.76 10.85
CA ILE A 124 0.46 -15.47 11.03
C ILE A 124 0.74 -14.05 10.54
N SER A 125 1.30 -13.22 11.42
CA SER A 125 1.66 -11.81 11.14
C SER A 125 3.15 -11.53 11.17
N HIS A 126 3.94 -12.38 11.83
CA HIS A 126 5.39 -12.30 11.87
C HIS A 126 6.02 -13.67 11.71
N VAL A 127 7.14 -13.72 10.97
CA VAL A 127 7.95 -14.91 10.78
C VAL A 127 9.42 -14.56 11.06
N PHE A 128 10.12 -15.48 11.69
CA PHE A 128 11.56 -15.36 12.01
C PHE A 128 12.20 -16.73 11.95
N MET A 129 13.50 -16.78 11.69
CA MET A 129 14.22 -18.05 11.71
C MET A 129 14.73 -18.35 13.13
N GLU A 130 14.45 -19.56 13.62
CA GLU A 130 14.97 -20.08 14.87
C GLU A 130 16.40 -20.60 14.70
N GLU A 131 17.14 -20.74 15.81
CA GLU A 131 18.48 -21.36 15.81
C GLU A 131 18.49 -22.81 15.26
N THR A 132 17.35 -23.46 15.29
CA THR A 132 17.14 -24.81 14.74
C THR A 132 17.14 -24.86 13.22
N GLY A 133 17.10 -23.71 12.53
CA GLY A 133 16.95 -23.59 11.09
C GLY A 133 15.50 -23.78 10.61
N LYS A 134 14.52 -23.79 11.53
CA LYS A 134 13.09 -23.79 11.21
C LYS A 134 12.51 -22.40 11.40
N ALA A 135 11.53 -22.04 10.58
CA ALA A 135 10.81 -20.79 10.78
C ALA A 135 9.89 -20.90 12.00
N GLY A 136 10.05 -19.96 12.92
CA GLY A 136 9.11 -19.62 13.97
C GLY A 136 8.14 -18.54 13.50
N PHE A 137 6.99 -18.41 14.16
CA PHE A 137 6.01 -17.39 13.78
C PHE A 137 5.18 -16.92 14.97
N GLN A 138 4.56 -15.74 14.79
CA GLN A 138 3.56 -15.18 15.72
C GLN A 138 2.22 -15.05 15.01
N VAL A 139 1.14 -15.33 15.73
CA VAL A 139 -0.24 -15.19 15.23
C VAL A 139 -0.93 -13.99 15.87
N ILE A 140 -1.83 -13.35 15.12
CA ILE A 140 -2.65 -12.24 15.61
C ILE A 140 -3.57 -12.75 16.73
N GLY A 141 -3.64 -12.03 17.86
CA GLY A 141 -4.51 -12.35 18.99
C GLY A 141 -3.92 -13.35 19.98
N GLU A 142 -2.68 -13.78 19.82
CA GLU A 142 -1.96 -14.56 20.82
C GLU A 142 -1.62 -13.66 22.01
N THR A 143 -2.09 -14.01 23.20
CA THR A 143 -1.70 -13.35 24.44
C THR A 143 -0.61 -14.16 25.13
N ASP A 144 0.50 -13.48 25.49
CA ASP A 144 1.57 -14.08 26.28
C ASP A 144 1.02 -14.71 27.57
N GLY A 145 1.07 -16.04 27.69
CA GLY A 145 0.81 -16.71 28.97
C GLY A 145 -0.13 -17.91 29.00
N GLU A 146 -0.84 -18.24 27.96
CA GLU A 146 -1.61 -19.46 27.92
C GLU A 146 -1.05 -20.46 26.89
N ASN A 147 -0.70 -21.66 27.38
CA ASN A 147 -0.13 -22.80 26.64
C ASN A 147 -1.03 -23.42 25.54
N LYS A 148 -1.79 -22.62 24.83
CA LYS A 148 -2.48 -23.03 23.60
C LYS A 148 -1.80 -22.30 22.45
N LYS A 149 -0.80 -22.94 21.80
CA LYS A 149 -0.41 -22.58 20.45
C LYS A 149 -1.69 -22.54 19.62
N GLN A 150 -2.17 -21.33 19.34
CA GLN A 150 -3.33 -21.15 18.48
C GLN A 150 -2.91 -21.69 17.12
N GLN A 151 -3.66 -22.66 16.58
CA GLN A 151 -3.34 -23.27 15.30
C GLN A 151 -3.42 -22.19 14.24
N ALA A 152 -2.31 -21.91 13.54
CA ALA A 152 -2.29 -20.93 12.48
C ALA A 152 -3.26 -21.36 11.36
N ILE A 153 -4.08 -20.41 10.91
CA ILE A 153 -5.13 -20.65 9.90
C ILE A 153 -4.75 -20.08 8.52
N GLY A 154 -3.74 -19.22 8.45
CA GLY A 154 -3.25 -18.57 7.25
C GLY A 154 -2.11 -17.61 7.56
N ILE A 155 -1.69 -16.82 6.57
CA ILE A 155 -0.64 -15.82 6.68
C ILE A 155 -1.12 -14.49 6.09
N CYS A 156 -0.88 -13.37 6.76
CA CYS A 156 -1.20 -12.04 6.22
C CYS A 156 0.02 -11.38 5.57
N GLY A 157 -0.19 -10.24 4.93
CA GLY A 157 0.84 -9.54 4.15
C GLY A 157 2.15 -9.30 4.88
N THR A 158 2.10 -8.90 6.16
CA THR A 158 3.32 -8.69 6.96
C THR A 158 4.06 -10.00 7.21
N GLY A 159 3.32 -11.06 7.52
CA GLY A 159 3.90 -12.40 7.68
C GLY A 159 4.52 -12.93 6.38
N MET A 160 3.93 -12.64 5.22
CA MET A 160 4.48 -13.04 3.91
C MET A 160 5.80 -12.34 3.59
N ILE A 161 5.89 -11.05 3.88
CA ILE A 161 7.15 -10.29 3.72
C ILE A 161 8.23 -10.86 4.62
N ASP A 162 7.90 -11.10 5.88
CA ASP A 162 8.82 -11.70 6.83
C ASP A 162 9.29 -13.08 6.34
N LEU A 163 8.34 -13.93 5.90
CA LEU A 163 8.65 -15.27 5.40
C LEU A 163 9.58 -15.24 4.20
N VAL A 164 9.27 -14.44 3.18
CA VAL A 164 10.10 -14.38 1.96
C VAL A 164 11.49 -13.82 2.27
N TYR A 165 11.59 -12.83 3.15
CA TYR A 165 12.88 -12.33 3.63
C TYR A 165 13.70 -13.44 4.30
N GLU A 166 13.10 -14.20 5.22
CA GLU A 166 13.79 -15.30 5.91
C GLU A 166 14.17 -16.44 4.95
N LEU A 167 13.30 -16.78 4.01
CA LEU A 167 13.61 -17.80 2.99
C LEU A 167 14.79 -17.38 2.12
N ARG A 168 14.89 -16.09 1.79
CA ARG A 168 15.98 -15.51 1.00
C ARG A 168 17.30 -15.50 1.78
N GLU A 169 17.30 -14.96 3.01
CA GLU A 169 18.48 -14.89 3.86
C GLU A 169 19.08 -16.28 4.18
N HIS A 170 18.22 -17.31 4.27
CA HIS A 170 18.64 -18.68 4.55
C HIS A 170 18.80 -19.55 3.30
N GLN A 171 18.86 -18.93 2.10
CA GLN A 171 19.12 -19.60 0.81
C GLN A 171 18.12 -20.73 0.47
N MET A 172 16.89 -20.65 1.00
CA MET A 172 15.80 -21.57 0.64
C MET A 172 15.15 -21.17 -0.68
N ILE A 173 15.24 -19.89 -1.04
CA ILE A 173 14.99 -19.35 -2.37
C ILE A 173 16.22 -18.59 -2.89
N ASP A 174 16.39 -18.56 -4.21
CA ASP A 174 17.45 -17.79 -4.86
C ASP A 174 17.05 -16.31 -5.05
N GLU A 175 17.91 -15.53 -5.68
CA GLU A 175 17.67 -14.12 -6.01
C GLU A 175 16.49 -13.92 -6.96
N HIS A 176 16.18 -14.91 -7.78
CA HIS A 176 15.03 -14.89 -8.68
C HIS A 176 13.74 -15.37 -7.99
N GLY A 177 13.78 -15.66 -6.68
CA GLY A 177 12.65 -16.17 -5.92
C GLY A 177 12.30 -17.62 -6.26
N THR A 178 13.24 -18.40 -6.77
CA THR A 178 13.02 -19.82 -7.07
C THR A 178 13.40 -20.66 -5.85
N TYR A 179 12.51 -21.54 -5.42
CA TYR A 179 12.82 -22.47 -4.35
C TYR A 179 13.97 -23.42 -4.74
N SER A 180 14.78 -23.78 -3.76
CA SER A 180 15.70 -24.91 -3.88
C SER A 180 14.92 -26.22 -4.18
N ASP A 181 15.60 -27.22 -4.75
CA ASP A 181 15.01 -28.51 -5.13
C ASP A 181 14.16 -29.16 -4.03
N LEU A 182 14.53 -28.92 -2.76
CA LEU A 182 13.81 -29.46 -1.60
C LEU A 182 12.37 -28.95 -1.49
N TYR A 183 12.11 -27.71 -1.90
CA TYR A 183 10.82 -27.03 -1.71
C TYR A 183 10.11 -26.69 -3.02
N PHE A 184 10.77 -26.90 -4.18
CA PHE A 184 10.25 -26.45 -5.47
C PHE A 184 8.87 -27.00 -5.79
N ASP A 185 8.67 -28.31 -5.67
CA ASP A 185 7.38 -28.95 -5.95
C ASP A 185 6.40 -28.86 -4.80
N THR A 186 6.90 -28.74 -3.57
CA THR A 186 6.05 -28.86 -2.39
C THR A 186 5.72 -27.51 -1.75
N GLY A 187 6.49 -26.46 -1.98
CA GLY A 187 6.45 -25.22 -1.20
C GLY A 187 7.00 -25.39 0.22
N TYR A 188 7.11 -24.29 0.94
CA TYR A 188 7.56 -24.26 2.34
C TYR A 188 6.37 -24.39 3.30
N GLU A 189 6.37 -25.41 4.15
CA GLU A 189 5.36 -25.62 5.16
C GLU A 189 5.74 -24.90 6.45
N LEU A 190 5.06 -23.76 6.74
CA LEU A 190 5.25 -22.96 7.93
C LEU A 190 4.44 -23.51 9.10
N ALA A 191 3.22 -24.00 8.83
CA ALA A 191 2.32 -24.65 9.77
C ALA A 191 1.43 -25.64 9.01
N GLU A 192 0.73 -26.56 9.72
CA GLU A 192 -0.10 -27.63 9.14
C GLU A 192 -1.03 -27.14 8.01
N LYS A 193 -1.59 -25.92 8.13
CA LYS A 193 -2.50 -25.32 7.15
C LYS A 193 -1.89 -24.15 6.38
N VAL A 194 -0.63 -23.84 6.62
CA VAL A 194 0.04 -22.68 6.05
C VAL A 194 1.25 -23.16 5.26
N LYS A 195 1.04 -23.26 3.96
CA LYS A 195 2.05 -23.70 3.00
C LYS A 195 2.22 -22.66 1.92
N PHE A 196 3.44 -22.13 1.79
CA PHE A 196 3.76 -21.07 0.85
C PHE A 196 4.43 -21.66 -0.37
N THR A 197 3.80 -21.54 -1.53
CA THR A 197 4.20 -22.20 -2.78
C THR A 197 5.06 -21.32 -3.65
N GLN A 198 5.63 -21.90 -4.73
CA GLN A 198 6.38 -21.13 -5.74
C GLN A 198 5.50 -20.05 -6.40
N ASN A 199 4.22 -20.34 -6.63
CA ASN A 199 3.28 -19.37 -7.20
C ASN A 199 3.03 -18.19 -6.24
N ASP A 200 2.96 -18.45 -4.94
CA ASP A 200 2.78 -17.41 -3.94
C ASP A 200 3.97 -16.43 -3.93
N ILE A 201 5.20 -16.95 -4.12
CA ILE A 201 6.38 -16.10 -4.28
C ILE A 201 6.25 -15.22 -5.53
N ARG A 202 5.78 -15.77 -6.66
CA ARG A 202 5.60 -15.00 -7.91
C ARG A 202 4.56 -13.88 -7.75
N GLU A 203 3.45 -14.16 -7.11
CA GLU A 203 2.43 -13.13 -6.81
C GLU A 203 3.03 -11.99 -5.97
N LEU A 204 3.82 -12.32 -4.94
CA LEU A 204 4.49 -11.31 -4.13
C LEU A 204 5.52 -10.51 -4.93
N GLN A 205 6.31 -11.17 -5.79
CA GLN A 205 7.28 -10.51 -6.66
C GLN A 205 6.62 -9.50 -7.59
N MET A 206 5.51 -9.89 -8.24
CA MET A 206 4.76 -9.00 -9.12
C MET A 206 4.25 -7.78 -8.39
N ALA A 207 3.66 -7.97 -7.20
CA ALA A 207 3.13 -6.88 -6.40
C ALA A 207 4.23 -5.90 -5.95
N LYS A 208 5.36 -6.42 -5.42
CA LYS A 208 6.45 -5.55 -4.98
C LYS A 208 7.13 -4.83 -6.15
N ALA A 209 7.31 -5.50 -7.29
CA ALA A 209 7.95 -4.93 -8.46
C ALA A 209 7.15 -3.74 -9.02
N ALA A 210 5.81 -3.86 -9.05
CA ALA A 210 4.93 -2.79 -9.49
C ALA A 210 5.04 -1.54 -8.61
N ILE A 211 5.07 -1.72 -7.28
CA ILE A 211 5.23 -0.63 -6.32
C ILE A 211 6.63 -0.01 -6.47
N ARG A 212 7.67 -0.84 -6.48
CA ARG A 212 9.05 -0.36 -6.55
C ARG A 212 9.31 0.42 -7.83
N ALA A 213 8.88 -0.08 -8.99
CA ALA A 213 9.03 0.62 -10.27
C ALA A 213 8.30 1.96 -10.27
N GLY A 214 7.09 2.03 -9.69
CA GLY A 214 6.35 3.28 -9.54
C GLY A 214 7.11 4.31 -8.70
N VAL A 215 7.71 3.89 -7.58
CA VAL A 215 8.53 4.76 -6.72
C VAL A 215 9.72 5.33 -7.49
N ASP A 216 10.44 4.49 -8.23
CA ASP A 216 11.60 4.94 -9.02
C ASP A 216 11.21 5.93 -10.13
N ILE A 217 10.06 5.71 -10.77
CA ILE A 217 9.52 6.67 -11.76
C ILE A 217 9.23 8.02 -11.10
N LEU A 218 8.61 8.04 -9.91
CA LEU A 218 8.35 9.30 -9.21
C LEU A 218 9.63 10.04 -8.84
N VAL A 219 10.64 9.35 -8.32
CA VAL A 219 11.95 9.92 -7.98
C VAL A 219 12.64 10.49 -9.23
N LYS A 220 12.61 9.74 -10.34
CA LYS A 220 13.11 10.19 -11.64
C LYS A 220 12.38 11.44 -12.15
N LYS A 221 11.05 11.48 -12.04
CA LYS A 221 10.24 12.66 -12.45
C LYS A 221 10.53 13.89 -11.61
N ALA A 222 10.76 13.69 -10.31
CA ALA A 222 11.15 14.77 -9.41
C ALA A 222 12.58 15.28 -9.67
N GLY A 223 13.40 14.53 -10.40
CA GLY A 223 14.79 14.86 -10.68
C GLY A 223 15.68 14.84 -9.44
N ILE A 224 15.35 14.00 -8.46
CA ILE A 224 16.06 13.85 -7.18
C ILE A 224 16.60 12.42 -7.02
N THR A 225 17.33 12.19 -5.94
CA THR A 225 17.78 10.88 -5.50
C THR A 225 17.01 10.46 -4.24
N PHE A 226 17.07 9.18 -3.86
CA PHE A 226 16.48 8.69 -2.61
C PHE A 226 17.08 9.35 -1.36
N ASP A 227 18.32 9.81 -1.43
CA ASP A 227 18.97 10.51 -0.32
C ASP A 227 18.31 11.87 -0.02
N GLU A 228 17.68 12.48 -1.01
CA GLU A 228 16.97 13.76 -0.88
C GLU A 228 15.52 13.61 -0.39
N VAL A 229 15.05 12.39 -0.23
CA VAL A 229 13.75 12.11 0.42
C VAL A 229 13.94 12.14 1.93
N ASP A 230 13.22 13.01 2.63
CA ASP A 230 13.33 13.17 4.08
C ASP A 230 12.65 12.02 4.83
N ASN A 231 11.42 11.66 4.43
CA ASN A 231 10.66 10.58 5.02
C ASN A 231 9.87 9.81 3.97
N CYS A 232 9.73 8.51 4.19
CA CYS A 232 8.82 7.62 3.47
C CYS A 232 7.70 7.20 4.44
N TYR A 233 6.47 7.60 4.16
CA TYR A 233 5.29 7.23 4.95
C TYR A 233 4.63 6.00 4.35
N LEU A 234 4.60 4.90 5.09
CA LEU A 234 3.95 3.66 4.68
C LEU A 234 2.55 3.60 5.30
N ALA A 235 1.54 3.84 4.48
CA ALA A 235 0.15 3.91 4.85
C ALA A 235 -0.61 2.60 4.56
N GLY A 236 -1.90 2.60 4.89
CA GLY A 236 -2.79 1.45 4.73
C GLY A 236 -2.81 0.52 5.93
N GLY A 237 -3.67 -0.49 5.88
CA GLY A 237 -3.78 -1.51 6.93
C GLY A 237 -2.50 -2.31 7.14
N PHE A 238 -1.70 -2.38 6.12
CA PHE A 238 -0.41 -3.03 6.03
C PHE A 238 0.70 -2.27 6.79
N GLY A 239 0.67 -0.93 6.75
CA GLY A 239 1.74 -0.06 7.26
C GLY A 239 1.91 -0.01 8.78
N THR A 240 1.05 -0.66 9.59
CA THR A 240 1.12 -0.53 11.06
C THR A 240 2.04 -1.54 11.73
N LYS A 241 2.31 -2.68 11.11
CA LYS A 241 3.03 -3.82 11.72
C LYS A 241 4.11 -4.44 10.83
N ILE A 242 4.41 -3.82 9.72
CA ILE A 242 5.44 -4.30 8.79
C ILE A 242 6.84 -4.14 9.42
N ASP A 243 7.68 -5.13 9.25
CA ASP A 243 9.11 -5.01 9.51
C ASP A 243 9.77 -4.28 8.33
N ILE A 244 10.17 -3.03 8.58
CA ILE A 244 10.75 -2.15 7.53
C ILE A 244 12.05 -2.72 6.98
N LYS A 245 12.90 -3.30 7.84
CA LYS A 245 14.15 -3.92 7.41
C LYS A 245 13.89 -5.08 6.45
N LYS A 246 12.93 -5.94 6.77
CA LYS A 246 12.57 -7.08 5.91
C LYS A 246 11.91 -6.62 4.61
N ALA A 247 11.06 -5.61 4.68
CA ALA A 247 10.44 -5.00 3.50
C ALA A 247 11.50 -4.39 2.55
N ALA A 248 12.49 -3.70 3.09
CA ALA A 248 13.64 -3.20 2.32
C ALA A 248 14.52 -4.36 1.82
N GLY A 249 14.70 -5.40 2.63
CA GLY A 249 15.50 -6.57 2.29
C GLY A 249 14.97 -7.38 1.11
N ILE A 250 13.65 -7.40 0.92
CA ILE A 250 13.02 -8.01 -0.28
C ILE A 250 12.84 -7.02 -1.44
N GLY A 251 13.25 -5.78 -1.29
CA GLY A 251 13.17 -4.73 -2.33
C GLY A 251 11.80 -4.10 -2.52
N LEU A 252 10.84 -4.26 -1.60
CA LEU A 252 9.56 -3.54 -1.62
C LEU A 252 9.77 -2.05 -1.35
N ILE A 253 10.67 -1.72 -0.43
CA ILE A 253 11.09 -0.35 -0.10
C ILE A 253 12.52 -0.16 -0.57
N PRO A 254 12.87 0.95 -1.21
CA PRO A 254 14.27 1.28 -1.50
C PRO A 254 15.15 1.21 -0.25
N LYS A 255 16.32 0.59 -0.38
CA LYS A 255 17.23 0.39 0.76
C LYS A 255 17.65 1.72 1.42
N GLU A 256 17.79 2.76 0.62
CA GLU A 256 18.14 4.12 1.04
C GLU A 256 17.06 4.74 1.93
N LEU A 257 15.81 4.27 1.79
CA LEU A 257 14.68 4.74 2.57
C LEU A 257 14.39 3.88 3.81
N GLU A 258 15.10 2.78 4.06
CA GLU A 258 14.88 1.91 5.22
C GLU A 258 14.80 2.70 6.52
N MET A 259 15.82 3.52 6.80
CA MET A 259 15.90 4.31 8.05
C MET A 259 15.01 5.56 8.04
N LYS A 260 14.44 5.93 6.89
CA LYS A 260 13.56 7.09 6.70
C LYS A 260 12.09 6.67 6.62
N THR A 261 11.81 5.36 6.63
CA THR A 261 10.45 4.83 6.52
C THR A 261 9.74 4.83 7.86
N ILE A 262 8.55 5.41 7.87
CA ILE A 262 7.70 5.60 9.04
C ILE A 262 6.37 4.90 8.78
N PRO A 263 5.99 3.88 9.59
CA PRO A 263 4.64 3.32 9.54
C PRO A 263 3.60 4.39 9.89
N ALA A 264 2.77 4.76 8.93
CA ALA A 264 1.81 5.86 9.06
C ALA A 264 0.39 5.38 9.42
N GLY A 265 0.14 4.08 9.32
CA GLY A 265 -1.17 3.50 9.63
C GLY A 265 -2.26 3.95 8.64
N ASN A 266 -3.49 4.04 9.12
CA ASN A 266 -4.61 4.50 8.29
C ASN A 266 -4.62 6.03 8.17
N THR A 267 -3.86 6.54 7.20
CA THR A 267 -3.74 7.98 6.93
C THR A 267 -5.04 8.58 6.42
N VAL A 268 -5.85 7.79 5.73
CA VAL A 268 -7.14 8.19 5.17
C VAL A 268 -8.12 8.55 6.27
N LEU A 269 -8.34 7.62 7.21
CA LEU A 269 -9.21 7.87 8.37
C LEU A 269 -8.69 9.02 9.23
N ALA A 270 -7.37 9.08 9.44
CA ALA A 270 -6.75 10.13 10.22
C ALA A 270 -6.90 11.50 9.56
N GLY A 271 -6.66 11.60 8.24
CA GLY A 271 -6.79 12.83 7.46
C GLY A 271 -8.24 13.31 7.38
N THR A 272 -9.18 12.42 7.06
CA THR A 272 -10.61 12.72 7.05
C THR A 272 -11.10 13.27 8.41
N LYS A 273 -10.62 12.69 9.51
CA LYS A 273 -10.90 13.19 10.86
C LYS A 273 -10.36 14.60 11.09
N GLU A 274 -9.17 14.92 10.60
CA GLU A 274 -8.61 16.28 10.73
C GLU A 274 -9.43 17.30 9.93
N VAL A 275 -9.93 16.94 8.75
CA VAL A 275 -10.86 17.78 7.97
C VAL A 275 -12.18 17.99 8.72
N LEU A 276 -12.76 16.90 9.25
CA LEU A 276 -14.00 16.98 10.04
C LEU A 276 -13.87 17.88 11.28
N LEU A 277 -12.68 17.91 11.89
CA LEU A 277 -12.37 18.79 13.02
C LEU A 277 -11.93 20.20 12.59
N SER A 278 -12.05 20.54 11.31
CA SER A 278 -11.65 21.84 10.74
C SER A 278 -10.16 22.19 10.99
N ARG A 279 -9.30 21.19 11.08
CA ARG A 279 -7.84 21.37 11.20
C ARG A 279 -7.13 21.40 9.86
N ILE A 280 -7.79 20.88 8.84
CA ILE A 280 -7.42 20.96 7.43
C ILE A 280 -8.59 21.61 6.71
N SER A 281 -8.32 22.70 5.99
CA SER A 281 -9.36 23.44 5.30
C SER A 281 -9.59 22.96 3.87
N LYS A 282 -10.73 23.36 3.29
CA LYS A 282 -11.05 23.13 1.88
C LYS A 282 -9.97 23.73 0.97
N GLU A 283 -9.55 24.95 1.24
CA GLU A 283 -8.55 25.67 0.45
C GLU A 283 -7.19 24.96 0.45
N GLU A 284 -6.83 24.30 1.56
CA GLU A 284 -5.61 23.49 1.62
C GLU A 284 -5.70 22.25 0.73
N LEU A 285 -6.85 21.57 0.71
CA LEU A 285 -7.06 20.41 -0.15
C LEU A 285 -7.09 20.82 -1.64
N GLU A 286 -7.74 21.93 -1.97
CA GLU A 286 -7.74 22.47 -3.34
C GLU A 286 -6.32 22.89 -3.77
N LYS A 287 -5.52 23.41 -2.85
CA LYS A 287 -4.09 23.70 -3.12
C LYS A 287 -3.31 22.40 -3.41
N ILE A 288 -3.50 21.33 -2.64
CA ILE A 288 -2.86 20.03 -2.91
C ILE A 288 -3.25 19.55 -4.31
N GLN A 289 -4.53 19.64 -4.68
CA GLN A 289 -5.01 19.23 -6.00
C GLN A 289 -4.29 19.98 -7.14
N THR A 290 -4.06 21.27 -6.97
CA THR A 290 -3.37 22.10 -7.99
C THR A 290 -1.86 21.86 -8.06
N MET A 291 -1.24 21.33 -7.00
CA MET A 291 0.19 20.99 -6.96
C MET A 291 0.49 19.58 -7.45
N ALA A 292 -0.52 18.73 -7.56
CA ALA A 292 -0.38 17.33 -7.92
C ALA A 292 -0.31 17.14 -9.44
N ASP A 293 0.78 16.56 -9.92
CA ASP A 293 1.00 16.13 -11.29
C ASP A 293 0.84 14.61 -11.38
N VAL A 294 -0.13 14.17 -12.16
CA VAL A 294 -0.50 12.75 -12.28
C VAL A 294 0.40 12.06 -13.30
N ILE A 295 1.14 11.07 -12.86
CA ILE A 295 2.02 10.27 -13.70
C ILE A 295 1.30 8.98 -14.11
N ASN A 296 1.08 8.80 -15.41
CA ASN A 296 0.54 7.57 -15.97
C ASN A 296 1.69 6.59 -16.23
N LEU A 297 1.86 5.60 -15.37
CA LEU A 297 2.95 4.62 -15.47
C LEU A 297 2.93 3.84 -16.79
N ALA A 298 1.76 3.62 -17.39
CA ALA A 298 1.64 2.93 -18.67
C ALA A 298 2.23 3.73 -19.86
N GLU A 299 2.41 5.04 -19.70
CA GLU A 299 3.02 5.93 -20.71
C GLU A 299 4.52 6.15 -20.47
N GLU A 300 5.06 5.65 -19.35
CA GLU A 300 6.47 5.79 -19.02
C GLU A 300 7.29 4.69 -19.69
N ASN A 301 8.17 5.07 -20.61
CA ASN A 301 8.98 4.14 -21.43
C ASN A 301 9.85 3.20 -20.58
N ASP A 302 10.27 3.62 -19.39
CA ASP A 302 11.18 2.84 -18.54
C ASP A 302 10.43 1.97 -17.53
N PHE A 303 9.10 2.12 -17.40
CA PHE A 303 8.34 1.41 -16.35
C PHE A 303 8.40 -0.11 -16.50
N GLU A 304 8.23 -0.62 -17.73
CA GLU A 304 8.28 -2.07 -17.99
C GLU A 304 9.68 -2.66 -17.67
N GLU A 305 10.74 -1.98 -18.08
CA GLU A 305 12.11 -2.41 -17.78
C GLU A 305 12.39 -2.40 -16.28
N MET A 306 12.00 -1.33 -15.58
CA MET A 306 12.12 -1.24 -14.12
C MET A 306 11.29 -2.32 -13.42
N TYR A 307 10.05 -2.53 -13.84
CA TYR A 307 9.18 -3.57 -13.29
C TYR A 307 9.82 -4.95 -13.39
N LEU A 308 10.33 -5.32 -14.57
CA LEU A 308 11.00 -6.61 -14.78
C LEU A 308 12.27 -6.73 -13.94
N SER A 309 13.06 -5.66 -13.81
CA SER A 309 14.29 -5.67 -13.01
C SER A 309 14.01 -5.83 -11.51
N TYR A 310 12.84 -5.38 -11.05
CA TYR A 310 12.42 -5.51 -9.66
C TYR A 310 11.64 -6.79 -9.35
N MET A 311 11.50 -7.71 -10.30
CA MET A 311 10.97 -9.06 -10.00
C MET A 311 11.90 -9.85 -9.08
N ASP A 312 13.21 -9.65 -9.18
CA ASP A 312 14.20 -10.28 -8.33
C ASP A 312 14.21 -9.71 -6.90
N PHE A 313 14.71 -10.49 -5.92
CA PHE A 313 14.83 -10.10 -4.53
C PHE A 313 16.22 -9.57 -4.18
#